data_0785354aa1a07ff0d019e0c1164a4e82
#
_entry.id   0785354aa1a07ff0d019e0c1164a4e82
#
_cell.length_a   1.000
_cell.length_b   1.000
_cell.length_c   1.000
_cell.angle_alpha   90.00
_cell.angle_beta   90.00
_cell.angle_gamma   90.00
#
_symmetry.space_group_name_H-M   'P 1'
#
loop_
_entity.id
_entity.type
_entity.pdbx_description
1 polymer ?
#
loop_
_entity_poly.entity_id
_entity_poly.type
_entity_poly.pdbx_seq_one_letter_code
_entity_poly.pdbx_strand_id
1 'polypeptide(L)'
;MASVTAASASLSALSFKQAPVATRFAAVSLSVKGRSFPSLAARHFRISCAAKPETVDKVCAIVKKQLALPADTAVTGESKFAALGADSLDTVEIVMGLEEEFGISVEEESAQTIATVQDAADLIEKLLEK
;
A
#
# COMPACT_ATOMS: atom_id res chain seq x y z
N MET A 1 -1.40 -2.43 62.48
CA MET A 1 0.05 -2.51 62.29
C MET A 1 0.31 -3.57 61.22
N ALA A 2 0.45 -3.18 60.02
CA ALA A 2 0.73 -4.09 58.91
C ALA A 2 2.13 -3.80 58.38
N SER A 3 3.08 -4.70 58.62
CA SER A 3 4.42 -4.69 58.06
C SER A 3 4.34 -5.24 56.65
N VAL A 4 4.63 -4.39 55.68
CA VAL A 4 4.77 -4.81 54.28
C VAL A 4 6.27 -4.95 54.00
N THR A 5 6.74 -6.17 53.93
CA THR A 5 8.10 -6.49 53.46
C THR A 5 8.14 -6.51 51.95
N ALA A 6 8.85 -5.56 51.38
CA ALA A 6 9.12 -5.51 49.97
C ALA A 6 10.12 -6.59 49.54
N ALA A 7 9.73 -7.50 48.70
CA ALA A 7 10.62 -8.47 48.06
C ALA A 7 11.23 -7.83 46.81
N SER A 8 12.51 -7.54 46.87
CA SER A 8 13.34 -7.17 45.73
C SER A 8 13.57 -8.39 44.82
N ALA A 9 12.99 -8.42 43.66
CA ALA A 9 13.35 -9.38 42.64
C ALA A 9 14.47 -8.79 41.76
N SER A 10 15.68 -9.24 41.95
CA SER A 10 16.81 -8.93 41.08
C SER A 10 16.71 -9.73 39.81
N LEU A 11 16.44 -9.03 38.73
CA LEU A 11 16.52 -9.61 37.36
C LEU A 11 17.98 -9.63 36.93
N SER A 12 18.56 -10.83 36.91
CA SER A 12 19.88 -11.07 36.34
C SER A 12 19.81 -10.89 34.81
N ALA A 13 20.51 -9.88 34.34
CA ALA A 13 20.71 -9.66 32.92
C ALA A 13 21.58 -10.80 32.34
N LEU A 14 20.99 -11.68 31.55
CA LEU A 14 21.72 -12.62 30.71
C LEU A 14 22.35 -11.83 29.55
N SER A 15 23.65 -11.59 29.69
CA SER A 15 24.49 -11.06 28.63
C SER A 15 24.67 -12.13 27.55
N PHE A 16 23.96 -11.94 26.45
CA PHE A 16 24.14 -12.79 25.27
C PHE A 16 25.36 -12.27 24.49
N LYS A 17 26.48 -12.91 24.68
CA LYS A 17 27.69 -12.65 23.91
C LYS A 17 27.53 -13.27 22.54
N GLN A 18 27.11 -12.49 21.55
CA GLN A 18 27.16 -12.91 20.16
C GLN A 18 28.61 -12.90 19.68
N ALA A 19 29.11 -14.07 19.37
CA ALA A 19 30.39 -14.21 18.68
C ALA A 19 30.19 -13.85 17.20
N PRO A 20 31.06 -13.03 16.60
CA PRO A 20 30.99 -12.80 15.16
C PRO A 20 31.50 -14.03 14.42
N VAL A 21 30.62 -14.71 13.73
CA VAL A 21 31.01 -15.72 12.76
C VAL A 21 31.53 -14.98 11.54
N ALA A 22 32.83 -14.86 11.45
CA ALA A 22 33.50 -14.38 10.26
C ALA A 22 33.40 -15.44 9.17
N THR A 23 32.37 -15.37 8.37
CA THR A 23 32.30 -16.17 7.14
C THR A 23 33.20 -15.52 6.12
N ARG A 24 34.38 -16.04 5.94
CA ARG A 24 35.26 -15.69 4.83
C ARG A 24 34.63 -16.23 3.56
N PHE A 25 33.89 -15.40 2.85
CA PHE A 25 33.58 -15.67 1.47
C PHE A 25 34.84 -15.41 0.66
N ALA A 26 35.46 -16.49 0.21
CA ALA A 26 36.51 -16.43 -0.82
C ALA A 26 35.86 -15.83 -2.07
N ALA A 27 36.28 -14.64 -2.45
CA ALA A 27 35.90 -14.05 -3.71
C ALA A 27 36.50 -14.90 -4.83
N VAL A 28 35.68 -15.73 -5.44
CA VAL A 28 36.02 -16.35 -6.70
C VAL A 28 35.83 -15.29 -7.75
N SER A 29 36.92 -14.66 -8.13
CA SER A 29 36.97 -13.76 -9.27
C SER A 29 36.83 -14.59 -10.54
N LEU A 30 35.62 -14.79 -11.01
CA LEU A 30 35.37 -15.26 -12.36
C LEU A 30 35.47 -14.07 -13.30
N SER A 31 36.65 -13.90 -13.85
CA SER A 31 36.88 -13.04 -14.99
C SER A 31 36.14 -13.60 -16.20
N VAL A 32 34.91 -13.24 -16.40
CA VAL A 32 34.18 -13.49 -17.65
C VAL A 32 34.51 -12.37 -18.61
N LYS A 33 35.46 -12.70 -19.48
CA LYS A 33 35.86 -11.93 -20.63
C LYS A 33 34.64 -11.61 -21.51
N GLY A 34 34.41 -10.34 -21.72
CA GLY A 34 33.38 -9.69 -22.46
C GLY A 34 32.63 -10.48 -23.54
N ARG A 35 31.40 -10.71 -23.31
CA ARG A 35 30.37 -10.71 -24.33
C ARG A 35 29.45 -9.56 -23.99
N SER A 36 29.56 -8.49 -24.76
CA SER A 36 28.58 -7.42 -24.75
C SER A 36 27.24 -8.05 -25.17
N PHE A 37 26.39 -8.31 -24.16
CA PHE A 37 24.98 -8.55 -24.43
C PHE A 37 24.43 -7.23 -24.94
N PRO A 38 23.77 -7.20 -26.13
CA PRO A 38 23.03 -6.02 -26.53
C PRO A 38 22.05 -5.75 -25.38
N SER A 39 22.16 -4.58 -24.82
CA SER A 39 21.18 -4.05 -23.90
C SER A 39 19.83 -4.18 -24.61
N LEU A 40 19.11 -5.23 -24.30
CA LEU A 40 17.69 -5.27 -24.50
C LEU A 40 17.17 -4.09 -23.69
N ALA A 41 17.00 -2.98 -24.40
CA ALA A 41 16.25 -1.86 -23.86
C ALA A 41 15.03 -2.49 -23.23
N ALA A 42 14.99 -2.43 -21.89
CA ALA A 42 13.81 -2.83 -21.17
C ALA A 42 12.70 -2.03 -21.80
N ARG A 43 11.97 -2.65 -22.70
CA ARG A 43 10.68 -2.16 -23.09
C ARG A 43 9.96 -2.11 -21.76
N HIS A 44 9.90 -0.92 -21.21
CA HIS A 44 8.93 -0.66 -20.20
C HIS A 44 7.62 -1.14 -20.80
N PHE A 45 7.27 -2.38 -20.49
CA PHE A 45 5.89 -2.75 -20.49
C PHE A 45 5.30 -1.81 -19.45
N ARG A 46 4.89 -0.65 -19.89
CA ARG A 46 3.88 0.10 -19.20
C ARG A 46 2.67 -0.81 -19.30
N ILE A 47 2.53 -1.67 -18.31
CA ILE A 47 1.22 -2.15 -17.92
C ILE A 47 0.54 -0.85 -17.51
N SER A 48 -0.17 -0.28 -18.45
CA SER A 48 -0.94 0.94 -18.29
C SER A 48 -2.16 0.61 -17.47
N CYS A 49 -1.97 0.28 -16.22
CA CYS A 49 -3.00 0.00 -15.23
C CYS A 49 -2.68 0.68 -13.90
N ALA A 50 -1.66 1.53 -13.86
CA ALA A 50 -1.43 2.35 -12.68
C ALA A 50 -2.05 3.72 -12.96
N ALA A 51 -3.14 4.01 -12.27
CA ALA A 51 -3.77 5.33 -12.28
C ALA A 51 -2.73 6.41 -11.95
N LYS A 52 -2.91 7.59 -12.51
CA LYS A 52 -2.04 8.72 -12.22
C LYS A 52 -2.08 9.02 -10.72
N PRO A 53 -0.96 9.42 -10.12
CA PRO A 53 -0.91 9.73 -8.69
C PRO A 53 -1.91 10.82 -8.31
N GLU A 54 -2.15 11.78 -9.19
CA GLU A 54 -3.16 12.84 -8.97
C GLU A 54 -4.58 12.29 -8.88
N THR A 55 -4.91 11.26 -9.66
CA THR A 55 -6.21 10.59 -9.62
C THR A 55 -6.34 9.81 -8.31
N VAL A 56 -5.30 9.09 -7.91
CA VAL A 56 -5.27 8.36 -6.64
C VAL A 56 -5.43 9.30 -5.46
N ASP A 57 -4.75 10.44 -5.45
CA ASP A 57 -4.84 11.44 -4.37
C ASP A 57 -6.27 11.99 -4.23
N LYS A 58 -6.93 12.28 -5.35
CA LYS A 58 -8.34 12.72 -5.34
C LYS A 58 -9.28 11.64 -4.82
N VAL A 59 -9.09 10.40 -5.28
CA VAL A 59 -9.86 9.26 -4.77
C VAL A 59 -9.67 9.09 -3.27
N CYS A 60 -8.43 9.17 -2.78
CA CYS A 60 -8.14 9.12 -1.34
C CYS A 60 -8.85 10.24 -0.56
N ALA A 61 -8.89 11.45 -1.11
CA ALA A 61 -9.57 12.59 -0.47
C ALA A 61 -11.08 12.36 -0.36
N ILE A 62 -11.70 11.83 -1.43
CA ILE A 62 -13.14 11.54 -1.45
C ILE A 62 -13.47 10.40 -0.47
N VAL A 63 -12.68 9.32 -0.47
CA VAL A 63 -12.84 8.21 0.47
C VAL A 63 -12.77 8.69 1.92
N LYS A 64 -11.79 9.52 2.25
CA LYS A 64 -11.67 10.11 3.59
C LYS A 64 -12.90 10.94 3.97
N LYS A 65 -13.42 11.70 3.02
CA LYS A 65 -14.60 12.56 3.22
C LYS A 65 -15.86 11.73 3.45
N GLN A 66 -16.09 10.70 2.63
CA GLN A 66 -17.30 9.87 2.71
C GLN A 66 -17.31 9.00 3.98
N LEU A 67 -16.19 8.40 4.31
CA LEU A 67 -16.04 7.58 5.52
C LEU A 67 -15.79 8.43 6.79
N ALA A 68 -15.78 9.75 6.69
CA ALA A 68 -15.48 10.67 7.80
C ALA A 68 -14.20 10.28 8.56
N LEU A 69 -13.18 9.81 7.83
CA LEU A 69 -11.93 9.38 8.44
C LEU A 69 -11.11 10.58 8.92
N PRO A 70 -10.41 10.46 10.05
CA PRO A 70 -9.52 11.50 10.51
C PRO A 70 -8.41 11.78 9.48
N ALA A 71 -7.97 13.02 9.39
CA ALA A 71 -6.93 13.45 8.46
C ALA A 71 -5.62 12.66 8.61
N ASP A 72 -5.36 12.18 9.82
CA ASP A 72 -4.17 11.40 10.15
C ASP A 72 -4.22 9.95 9.63
N THR A 73 -5.39 9.50 9.16
CA THR A 73 -5.50 8.16 8.59
C THR A 73 -4.76 8.09 7.26
N ALA A 74 -3.76 7.23 7.19
CA ALA A 74 -3.02 6.98 5.96
C ALA A 74 -3.89 6.14 5.01
N VAL A 75 -4.53 6.81 4.05
CA VAL A 75 -5.22 6.15 2.94
C VAL A 75 -4.29 6.18 1.73
N THR A 76 -3.96 5.01 1.23
CA THR A 76 -3.09 4.81 0.06
C THR A 76 -3.85 4.08 -1.03
N GLY A 77 -3.30 4.01 -2.24
CA GLY A 77 -3.89 3.26 -3.33
C GLY A 77 -4.16 1.79 -3.00
N GLU A 78 -3.29 1.17 -2.21
CA GLU A 78 -3.44 -0.23 -1.78
C GLU A 78 -4.44 -0.44 -0.64
N SER A 79 -4.95 0.64 -0.05
CA SER A 79 -5.93 0.54 1.03
C SER A 79 -7.22 -0.09 0.54
N LYS A 80 -7.67 -1.13 1.24
CA LYS A 80 -8.97 -1.76 0.97
C LYS A 80 -10.07 -0.99 1.69
N PHE A 81 -11.19 -0.80 1.03
CA PHE A 81 -12.37 -0.16 1.63
C PHE A 81 -12.85 -0.88 2.89
N ALA A 82 -12.87 -2.21 2.88
CA ALA A 82 -13.20 -3.01 4.04
C ALA A 82 -12.23 -2.82 5.23
N ALA A 83 -10.94 -2.59 4.96
CA ALA A 83 -9.95 -2.31 6.00
C ALA A 83 -10.12 -0.90 6.59
N LEU A 84 -10.69 0.03 5.83
CA LEU A 84 -11.05 1.37 6.29
C LEU A 84 -12.39 1.42 7.04
N GLY A 85 -13.08 0.28 7.14
CA GLY A 85 -14.37 0.16 7.80
C GLY A 85 -15.56 0.51 6.91
N ALA A 86 -15.37 0.57 5.60
CA ALA A 86 -16.44 0.83 4.66
C ALA A 86 -17.31 -0.42 4.45
N ASP A 87 -18.60 -0.23 4.56
CA ASP A 87 -19.60 -1.22 4.21
C ASP A 87 -19.95 -1.17 2.71
N SER A 88 -20.79 -2.09 2.27
CA SER A 88 -21.23 -2.11 0.87
C SER A 88 -21.98 -0.85 0.46
N LEU A 89 -22.72 -0.24 1.38
CA LEU A 89 -23.41 1.04 1.15
C LEU A 89 -22.42 2.18 1.04
N ASP A 90 -21.43 2.22 1.93
CA ASP A 90 -20.37 3.25 1.89
C ASP A 90 -19.59 3.17 0.58
N THR A 91 -19.36 1.96 0.07
CA THR A 91 -18.70 1.78 -1.23
C THR A 91 -19.50 2.42 -2.37
N VAL A 92 -20.82 2.27 -2.36
CA VAL A 92 -21.69 2.91 -3.35
C VAL A 92 -21.66 4.44 -3.21
N GLU A 93 -21.70 4.97 -1.99
CA GLU A 93 -21.60 6.40 -1.73
C GLU A 93 -20.25 6.98 -2.18
N ILE A 94 -19.16 6.23 -1.98
CA ILE A 94 -17.83 6.60 -2.50
C ILE A 94 -17.86 6.69 -4.01
N VAL A 95 -18.42 5.68 -4.69
CA VAL A 95 -18.53 5.66 -6.15
C VAL A 95 -19.36 6.85 -6.65
N MET A 96 -20.48 7.14 -6.04
CA MET A 96 -21.30 8.32 -6.38
C MET A 96 -20.51 9.62 -6.21
N GLY A 97 -19.75 9.77 -5.12
CA GLY A 97 -18.87 10.91 -4.91
C GLY A 97 -17.76 11.03 -5.98
N LEU A 98 -17.26 9.90 -6.47
CA LEU A 98 -16.30 9.87 -7.57
C LEU A 98 -16.94 10.28 -8.91
N GLU A 99 -18.16 9.84 -9.19
CA GLU A 99 -18.91 10.23 -10.38
C GLU A 99 -19.14 11.74 -10.44
N GLU A 100 -19.51 12.34 -9.31
CA GLU A 100 -19.73 13.79 -9.20
C GLU A 100 -18.43 14.58 -9.39
N GLU A 101 -17.34 14.14 -8.79
CA GLU A 101 -16.05 14.86 -8.85
C GLU A 101 -15.39 14.80 -10.23
N PHE A 102 -15.46 13.63 -10.87
CA PHE A 102 -14.82 13.39 -12.17
C PHE A 102 -15.76 13.58 -13.37
N GLY A 103 -17.06 13.71 -13.12
CA GLY A 103 -18.08 13.85 -14.19
C GLY A 103 -18.22 12.60 -15.05
N ILE A 104 -18.04 11.44 -14.46
CA ILE A 104 -18.13 10.14 -15.10
C ILE A 104 -19.36 9.38 -14.59
N SER A 105 -19.76 8.34 -15.31
CA SER A 105 -20.78 7.40 -14.86
C SER A 105 -20.19 6.01 -14.73
N VAL A 106 -20.32 5.41 -13.56
CA VAL A 106 -19.81 4.08 -13.23
C VAL A 106 -20.97 3.10 -13.18
N GLU A 107 -20.84 1.99 -13.87
CA GLU A 107 -21.84 0.92 -13.82
C GLU A 107 -21.81 0.21 -12.46
N GLU A 108 -22.99 -0.13 -11.92
CA GLU A 108 -23.10 -0.81 -10.61
C GLU A 108 -22.27 -2.10 -10.53
N GLU A 109 -22.19 -2.85 -11.62
CA GLU A 109 -21.38 -4.06 -11.69
C GLU A 109 -19.88 -3.74 -11.48
N SER A 110 -19.43 -2.64 -12.07
CA SER A 110 -18.07 -2.15 -11.89
C SER A 110 -17.82 -1.66 -10.46
N ALA A 111 -18.79 -0.99 -9.84
CA ALA A 111 -18.72 -0.53 -8.47
C ALA A 111 -18.55 -1.69 -7.48
N GLN A 112 -19.20 -2.81 -7.70
CA GLN A 112 -19.10 -4.01 -6.86
C GLN A 112 -17.75 -4.73 -6.97
N THR A 113 -17.03 -4.52 -8.06
CA THR A 113 -15.69 -5.12 -8.27
C THR A 113 -14.56 -4.33 -7.63
N ILE A 114 -14.82 -3.08 -7.23
CA ILE A 114 -13.84 -2.20 -6.62
C ILE A 114 -13.62 -2.62 -5.16
N ALA A 115 -12.45 -3.14 -4.85
CA ALA A 115 -12.06 -3.53 -3.50
C ALA A 115 -11.05 -2.57 -2.87
N THR A 116 -10.24 -1.91 -3.68
CA THR A 116 -9.17 -1.01 -3.26
C THR A 116 -9.32 0.39 -3.86
N VAL A 117 -8.65 1.35 -3.25
CA VAL A 117 -8.57 2.72 -3.78
C VAL A 117 -7.92 2.74 -5.17
N GLN A 118 -6.94 1.87 -5.40
CA GLN A 118 -6.27 1.73 -6.70
C GLN A 118 -7.23 1.24 -7.77
N ASP A 119 -8.05 0.23 -7.48
CA ASP A 119 -9.06 -0.28 -8.42
C ASP A 119 -10.03 0.82 -8.85
N ALA A 120 -10.44 1.66 -7.90
CA ALA A 120 -11.29 2.82 -8.17
C ALA A 120 -10.60 3.83 -9.08
N ALA A 121 -9.35 4.15 -8.81
CA ALA A 121 -8.56 5.09 -9.61
C ALA A 121 -8.33 4.57 -11.04
N ASP A 122 -8.00 3.29 -11.20
CA ASP A 122 -7.79 2.66 -12.50
C ASP A 122 -9.08 2.63 -13.33
N LEU A 123 -10.22 2.39 -12.68
CA LEU A 123 -11.52 2.45 -13.33
C LEU A 123 -11.85 3.87 -13.82
N ILE A 124 -11.59 4.87 -13.00
CA ILE A 124 -11.80 6.29 -13.36
C ILE A 124 -10.97 6.65 -14.57
N GLU A 125 -9.67 6.33 -14.59
CA GLU A 125 -8.82 6.61 -15.75
C GLU A 125 -9.31 5.92 -17.02
N LYS A 126 -9.71 4.67 -16.91
CA LYS A 126 -10.28 3.93 -18.03
C LYS A 126 -11.54 4.58 -18.60
N LEU A 127 -12.35 5.22 -17.75
CA LEU A 127 -13.55 5.93 -18.18
C LEU A 127 -13.23 7.31 -18.75
N LEU A 128 -12.19 7.98 -18.25
CA LEU A 128 -11.73 9.28 -18.76
C LEU A 128 -11.00 9.16 -20.10
N GLU A 129 -10.40 8.01 -20.42
CA GLU A 129 -9.73 7.74 -21.68
C GLU A 129 -10.70 7.33 -22.83
N LYS A 130 -11.97 7.06 -22.52
CA LYS A 130 -13.00 6.78 -23.53
C LYS A 130 -13.58 8.06 -24.10
#